data_326ccfaef5b90472cb2e3cb93c347d20
#
_entry.id   326ccfaef5b90472cb2e3cb93c347d20
#
_cell.length_a   1.000
_cell.length_b   1.000
_cell.length_c   1.000
_cell.angle_alpha   90.00
_cell.angle_beta   90.00
_cell.angle_gamma   90.00
#
_symmetry.space_group_name_H-M   'P 1'
#
loop_
_entity.id
_entity.type
_entity.pdbx_description
1 polymer ?
#
loop_
_entity_poly.entity_id
_entity_poly.type
_entity_poly.pdbx_seq_one_letter_code
_entity_poly.pdbx_strand_id
1 'polypeptide(L)'
;MKKNTLIVIAGLFFLMAWTTASAERYVPDQHPTGIVNWGNGKAYFFSGGQYIRYDIASDKADPGYPKNINAETWPGVIWMDGIDAVVNWGNGKAYFFKGGQYIRYDIKADKADPGYPK
;
A
#
# COMPACT_ATOMS: atom_id res chain seq x y z
N MET A 1 -10.55 18.46 37.13
CA MET A 1 -10.53 18.46 36.91
C MET A 1 -10.48 18.29 36.43
N LYS A 2 -10.67 18.37 36.39
CA LYS A 2 -10.67 18.25 35.84
C LYS A 2 -10.30 18.02 35.17
N LYS A 3 -10.26 18.01 34.92
CA LYS A 3 -10.00 17.69 34.27
C LYS A 3 -9.82 17.10 33.67
N ASN A 4 -9.92 17.03 33.61
CA ASN A 4 -9.83 16.37 33.15
C ASN A 4 -10.03 15.85 32.43
N THR A 5 -10.16 15.97 32.42
CA THR A 5 -10.41 15.52 31.87
C THR A 5 -10.39 15.24 31.01
N LEU A 6 -10.28 15.32 30.96
CA LEU A 6 -10.35 15.05 30.27
C LEU A 6 -10.13 14.75 29.48
N ILE A 7 -10.06 14.76 29.55
CA ILE A 7 -9.92 14.46 28.98
C ILE A 7 -10.00 13.93 28.27
N VAL A 8 -10.13 13.80 28.31
CA VAL A 8 -10.38 13.28 27.90
C VAL A 8 -10.64 13.03 27.10
N ILE A 9 -10.76 13.13 27.17
CA ILE A 9 -11.06 12.90 26.56
C ILE A 9 -10.95 12.72 25.76
N ALA A 10 -11.00 12.79 25.74
CA ALA A 10 -11.06 12.56 25.12
C ALA A 10 -10.88 12.10 24.44
N GLY A 11 -10.95 12.04 24.52
CA GLY A 11 -10.96 11.52 24.20
C GLY A 11 -11.11 10.96 23.60
N LEU A 12 -11.02 10.94 23.46
CA LEU A 12 -11.30 10.45 23.20
C LEU A 12 -11.61 10.19 22.51
N PHE A 13 -11.50 10.27 22.25
CA PHE A 13 -11.77 10.00 21.82
C PHE A 13 -11.79 9.69 21.17
N PHE A 14 -11.55 9.65 20.88
CA PHE A 14 -11.44 9.22 20.56
C PHE A 14 -11.39 8.69 20.14
N LEU A 15 -11.34 8.69 20.07
CA LEU A 15 -11.22 8.08 19.82
C LEU A 15 -11.35 7.56 19.29
N MET A 16 -11.43 7.48 19.28
CA MET A 16 -11.53 7.04 18.77
C MET A 16 -11.47 6.60 18.18
N ALA A 17 -11.55 6.57 18.00
CA ALA A 17 -11.52 6.06 17.45
C ALA A 17 -11.29 5.62 16.89
N TRP A 18 -11.26 5.49 16.66
CA TRP A 18 -11.04 4.99 16.18
C TRP A 18 -10.67 4.64 15.64
N THR A 19 -10.71 4.63 15.53
CA THR A 19 -10.34 4.30 15.08
C THR A 19 -9.92 3.93 14.80
N THR A 20 -10.09 3.94 14.69
CA THR A 20 -9.65 3.63 14.47
C THR A 20 -9.01 2.88 14.27
N ALA A 21 -9.60 2.56 14.00
CA ALA A 21 -8.95 1.31 14.25
C ALA A 21 -7.89 0.98 13.23
N SER A 22 -8.17 1.15 11.97
CA SER A 22 -7.12 0.96 10.98
C SER A 22 -6.01 1.96 11.15
N ALA A 23 -6.36 3.11 11.62
CA ALA A 23 -5.36 4.14 11.87
C ALA A 23 -4.36 3.70 12.90
N GLU A 24 -4.81 2.98 13.92
CA GLU A 24 -3.86 2.59 14.91
C GLU A 24 -2.98 1.47 14.46
N ARG A 25 -3.31 0.87 13.37
CA ARG A 25 -2.36 -0.07 12.84
C ARG A 25 -1.22 0.56 12.12
N TYR A 26 -1.28 1.85 11.89
CA TYR A 26 -0.15 2.53 11.33
C TYR A 26 1.01 2.45 12.31
N VAL A 27 2.12 1.99 11.83
CA VAL A 27 3.36 1.95 12.59
C VAL A 27 4.20 3.12 12.13
N PRO A 28 4.43 4.11 12.99
CA PRO A 28 5.04 5.36 12.53
C PRO A 28 6.43 5.21 11.92
N ASP A 29 7.14 4.17 12.28
CA ASP A 29 8.47 3.95 11.73
C ASP A 29 8.45 3.14 10.44
N GLN A 30 7.27 2.77 9.97
CA GLN A 30 7.16 2.11 8.68
C GLN A 30 7.02 3.17 7.59
N HIS A 31 7.83 3.02 6.59
CA HIS A 31 7.81 3.91 5.44
C HIS A 31 7.39 3.15 4.21
N PRO A 32 6.78 3.83 3.23
CA PRO A 32 6.56 3.17 1.95
C PRO A 32 7.89 2.71 1.38
N THR A 33 7.94 1.46 0.97
CA THR A 33 9.11 0.92 0.28
C THR A 33 8.99 1.06 -1.22
N GLY A 34 7.76 1.27 -1.72
CA GLY A 34 7.53 1.51 -3.13
C GLY A 34 6.34 2.42 -3.32
N ILE A 35 6.51 3.41 -4.20
CA ILE A 35 5.45 4.33 -4.60
C ILE A 35 5.47 4.40 -6.11
N VAL A 36 4.32 4.17 -6.75
CA VAL A 36 4.27 4.13 -8.20
C VAL A 36 2.99 4.74 -8.72
N ASN A 37 3.11 5.59 -9.75
CA ASN A 37 1.98 6.07 -10.53
C ASN A 37 1.67 5.02 -11.57
N TRP A 38 0.48 4.45 -11.49
CA TRP A 38 0.12 3.33 -12.36
C TRP A 38 -0.27 3.78 -13.78
N GLY A 39 -0.50 5.07 -13.97
CA GLY A 39 -0.82 5.61 -15.28
C GLY A 39 -2.30 5.59 -15.65
N ASN A 40 -3.15 5.20 -14.71
CA ASN A 40 -4.61 5.11 -14.91
C ASN A 40 -5.37 6.01 -13.94
N GLY A 41 -4.72 7.04 -13.41
CA GLY A 41 -5.31 7.91 -12.39
C GLY A 41 -5.13 7.41 -10.98
N LYS A 42 -4.45 6.28 -10.81
CA LYS A 42 -4.18 5.68 -9.50
C LYS A 42 -2.70 5.63 -9.24
N ALA A 43 -2.34 5.79 -7.98
CA ALA A 43 -0.99 5.52 -7.48
C ALA A 43 -1.08 4.47 -6.41
N TYR A 44 -0.01 3.70 -6.24
CA TYR A 44 0.05 2.66 -5.23
C TYR A 44 1.22 2.92 -4.30
N PHE A 45 0.96 2.75 -3.00
CA PHE A 45 1.94 2.91 -1.94
C PHE A 45 2.07 1.58 -1.24
N PHE A 46 3.26 1.01 -1.24
CA PHE A 46 3.54 -0.29 -0.63
C PHE A 46 4.32 -0.10 0.67
N SER A 47 3.93 -0.83 1.69
CA SER A 47 4.60 -0.82 2.99
C SER A 47 4.43 -2.19 3.63
N GLY A 48 5.54 -2.88 3.90
CA GLY A 48 5.48 -4.25 4.36
C GLY A 48 4.67 -5.09 3.39
N GLY A 49 3.85 -5.98 3.91
CA GLY A 49 3.01 -6.84 3.08
C GLY A 49 1.70 -6.22 2.62
N GLN A 50 1.56 -4.91 2.73
CA GLN A 50 0.31 -4.22 2.42
C GLN A 50 0.52 -3.09 1.43
N TYR A 51 -0.59 -2.61 0.86
CA TYR A 51 -0.55 -1.48 -0.06
C TYR A 51 -1.84 -0.68 0.02
N ILE A 52 -1.74 0.59 -0.37
CA ILE A 52 -2.87 1.51 -0.50
C ILE A 52 -2.99 1.92 -1.96
N ARG A 53 -4.21 1.95 -2.46
CA ARG A 53 -4.50 2.56 -3.76
C ARG A 53 -5.00 3.98 -3.53
N TYR A 54 -4.37 4.91 -4.20
CA TYR A 54 -4.63 6.33 -4.04
C TYR A 54 -5.22 6.88 -5.33
N ASP A 55 -6.32 7.61 -5.20
CA ASP A 55 -6.95 8.28 -6.34
C ASP A 55 -6.33 9.66 -6.51
N ILE A 56 -5.62 9.84 -7.62
CA ILE A 56 -4.86 11.06 -7.84
C ILE A 56 -5.79 12.27 -8.02
N ALA A 57 -6.89 12.09 -8.74
CA ALA A 57 -7.82 13.19 -9.01
C ALA A 57 -8.51 13.67 -7.74
N SER A 58 -8.99 12.78 -6.92
CA SER A 58 -9.65 13.15 -5.66
C SER A 58 -8.69 13.37 -4.50
N ASP A 59 -7.40 13.10 -4.73
CA ASP A 59 -6.32 13.36 -3.76
C ASP A 59 -6.55 12.66 -2.43
N LYS A 60 -6.91 11.40 -2.47
CA LYS A 60 -7.12 10.61 -1.27
C LYS A 60 -7.06 9.11 -1.58
N ALA A 61 -6.83 8.33 -0.53
CA ALA A 61 -6.84 6.89 -0.67
C ALA A 61 -8.25 6.39 -1.00
N ASP A 62 -8.33 5.37 -1.84
CA ASP A 62 -9.59 4.71 -2.12
C ASP A 62 -10.07 3.98 -0.87
N PRO A 63 -11.39 3.85 -0.70
CA PRO A 63 -11.94 3.08 0.43
C PRO A 63 -11.55 1.61 0.34
N GLY A 64 -11.49 0.95 1.48
CA GLY A 64 -11.21 -0.48 1.55
C GLY A 64 -9.73 -0.83 1.63
N TYR A 65 -8.86 0.14 1.76
CA TYR A 65 -7.42 -0.06 1.89
C TYR A 65 -6.94 0.26 3.30
N PRO A 66 -5.82 -0.29 3.76
CA PRO A 66 -4.86 -1.09 3.01
C PRO A 66 -5.33 -2.51 2.73
N LYS A 67 -4.75 -3.11 1.71
CA LYS A 67 -4.96 -4.52 1.39
C LYS A 67 -3.62 -5.24 1.40
N ASN A 68 -3.69 -6.56 1.50
CA ASN A 68 -2.49 -7.40 1.50
C ASN A 68 -2.01 -7.67 0.08
N ILE A 69 -0.70 -7.82 -0.06
CA ILE A 69 -0.11 -8.36 -1.27
C ILE A 69 -0.34 -9.86 -1.27
N ASN A 70 -1.08 -10.36 -2.25
CA ASN A 70 -1.32 -11.79 -2.37
C ASN A 70 -1.69 -12.13 -3.82
N ALA A 71 -1.98 -13.40 -4.08
CA ALA A 71 -2.25 -13.85 -5.44
C ALA A 71 -3.50 -13.23 -6.05
N GLU A 72 -4.42 -12.75 -5.24
CA GLU A 72 -5.64 -12.11 -5.73
C GLU A 72 -5.45 -10.64 -6.03
N THR A 73 -4.62 -9.97 -5.24
CA THR A 73 -4.41 -8.53 -5.40
C THR A 73 -3.30 -8.21 -6.39
N TRP A 74 -2.23 -9.02 -6.38
CA TRP A 74 -1.07 -8.81 -7.25
C TRP A 74 -0.62 -10.17 -7.80
N PRO A 75 -1.35 -10.73 -8.77
CA PRO A 75 -1.05 -12.08 -9.27
C PRO A 75 0.38 -12.21 -9.77
N GLY A 76 1.11 -13.14 -9.19
CA GLY A 76 2.50 -13.40 -9.55
C GLY A 76 3.54 -12.59 -8.79
N VAL A 77 3.14 -11.60 -7.98
CA VAL A 77 4.05 -10.94 -7.06
C VAL A 77 4.08 -11.78 -5.79
N ILE A 78 5.06 -12.67 -5.72
CA ILE A 78 5.09 -13.72 -4.68
C ILE A 78 5.61 -13.24 -3.34
N TRP A 79 6.05 -12.00 -3.25
CA TRP A 79 6.65 -11.44 -2.03
C TRP A 79 5.57 -10.83 -1.16
N MET A 80 4.87 -11.68 -0.41
CA MET A 80 3.73 -11.27 0.39
C MET A 80 4.11 -10.50 1.64
N ASP A 81 5.39 -10.48 1.97
CA ASP A 81 5.92 -9.71 3.10
C ASP A 81 6.43 -8.33 2.70
N GLY A 82 6.38 -8.01 1.42
CA GLY A 82 6.73 -6.67 0.94
C GLY A 82 7.72 -6.69 -0.20
N ILE A 83 7.89 -5.51 -0.78
CA ILE A 83 8.81 -5.25 -1.90
C ILE A 83 9.77 -4.14 -1.51
N ASP A 84 10.91 -4.09 -2.19
CA ASP A 84 11.90 -3.04 -1.93
C ASP A 84 11.69 -1.82 -2.82
N ALA A 85 11.16 -2.01 -4.02
CA ALA A 85 10.92 -0.92 -4.95
C ALA A 85 9.95 -1.36 -6.04
N VAL A 86 9.35 -0.38 -6.71
CA VAL A 86 8.47 -0.62 -7.85
C VAL A 86 8.57 0.55 -8.80
N VAL A 87 8.50 0.27 -10.11
CA VAL A 87 8.53 1.32 -11.12
C VAL A 87 7.60 0.96 -12.27
N ASN A 88 6.85 1.94 -12.77
CA ASN A 88 6.11 1.82 -14.02
C ASN A 88 7.07 2.25 -15.14
N TRP A 89 7.39 1.32 -16.03
CA TRP A 89 8.40 1.57 -17.06
C TRP A 89 7.88 2.46 -18.20
N GLY A 90 6.56 2.65 -18.28
CA GLY A 90 5.96 3.51 -19.29
C GLY A 90 5.66 2.81 -20.61
N ASN A 91 5.86 1.50 -20.67
CA ASN A 91 5.64 0.70 -21.87
C ASN A 91 4.61 -0.42 -21.65
N GLY A 92 3.75 -0.26 -20.66
CA GLY A 92 2.78 -1.30 -20.28
C GLY A 92 3.32 -2.30 -19.29
N LYS A 93 4.55 -2.14 -18.85
CA LYS A 93 5.18 -3.03 -17.88
C LYS A 93 5.59 -2.25 -16.64
N ALA A 94 5.44 -2.89 -15.51
CA ALA A 94 5.99 -2.42 -14.24
C ALA A 94 6.99 -3.45 -13.74
N TYR A 95 7.88 -3.02 -12.88
CA TYR A 95 8.90 -3.89 -12.31
C TYR A 95 8.88 -3.76 -10.81
N PHE A 96 8.82 -4.90 -10.15
CA PHE A 96 8.86 -5.02 -8.70
C PHE A 96 10.21 -5.61 -8.32
N PHE A 97 10.84 -5.06 -7.29
CA PHE A 97 12.18 -5.47 -6.88
C PHE A 97 12.15 -5.91 -5.42
N LYS A 98 12.88 -6.98 -5.14
CA LYS A 98 13.13 -7.43 -3.78
C LYS A 98 14.45 -8.18 -3.70
N GLY A 99 15.35 -7.69 -2.83
CA GLY A 99 16.67 -8.28 -2.73
C GLY A 99 17.38 -8.22 -4.07
N GLY A 100 17.94 -9.32 -4.50
CA GLY A 100 18.63 -9.41 -5.79
C GLY A 100 17.74 -9.82 -6.95
N GLN A 101 16.42 -9.78 -6.79
CA GLN A 101 15.49 -10.29 -7.79
C GLN A 101 14.49 -9.23 -8.24
N TYR A 102 13.88 -9.47 -9.39
CA TYR A 102 12.82 -8.60 -9.88
C TYR A 102 11.73 -9.42 -10.57
N ILE A 103 10.53 -8.83 -10.64
CA ILE A 103 9.37 -9.37 -11.34
C ILE A 103 8.91 -8.34 -12.36
N ARG A 104 8.74 -8.78 -13.61
CA ARG A 104 8.11 -7.95 -14.63
C ARG A 104 6.61 -8.21 -14.61
N TYR A 105 5.84 -7.14 -14.49
CA TYR A 105 4.39 -7.19 -14.34
C TYR A 105 3.73 -6.54 -15.55
N ASP A 106 2.78 -7.23 -16.14
CA ASP A 106 2.02 -6.69 -17.27
C ASP A 106 0.84 -5.90 -16.73
N ILE A 107 0.85 -4.59 -16.96
CA ILE A 107 -0.15 -3.69 -16.39
C ILE A 107 -1.53 -3.98 -16.96
N LYS A 108 -1.62 -4.24 -18.25
CA LYS A 108 -2.91 -4.51 -18.91
C LYS A 108 -3.47 -5.86 -18.51
N ALA A 109 -2.64 -6.89 -18.49
CA ALA A 109 -3.06 -8.22 -18.07
C ALA A 109 -3.28 -8.31 -16.57
N ASP A 110 -2.75 -7.36 -15.83
CA ASP A 110 -2.84 -7.28 -14.36
C ASP A 110 -2.27 -8.53 -13.69
N LYS A 111 -1.08 -8.92 -14.12
CA LYS A 111 -0.37 -10.05 -13.53
C LYS A 111 1.10 -10.04 -13.94
N ALA A 112 1.91 -10.73 -13.17
CA ALA A 112 3.31 -10.91 -13.51
C ALA A 112 3.45 -11.72 -14.80
N ASP A 113 4.45 -11.37 -15.60
CA ASP A 113 4.80 -12.17 -16.76
C ASP A 113 5.34 -13.53 -16.33
N PRO A 114 5.19 -14.56 -17.16
CA PRO A 114 5.74 -15.88 -16.84
C PRO A 114 7.28 -15.82 -16.73
N GLY A 115 7.84 -16.72 -15.92
CA GLY A 115 9.27 -16.85 -15.79
C GLY A 115 9.92 -15.93 -14.77
N TYR A 116 9.14 -15.21 -13.98
CA TYR A 116 9.64 -14.33 -12.92
C TYR A 116 9.32 -14.90 -11.55
N PRO A 117 10.12 -14.56 -10.52
CA PRO A 117 11.23 -13.59 -10.50
C PRO A 117 12.50 -14.06 -11.21
N LYS A 118 13.35 -13.08 -11.55
CA LYS A 118 14.68 -13.32 -12.12
C LYS A 118 15.73 -12.62 -11.29
#